data_0c4c10da855f29adc95053d75a14cfa9
#
_entry.id   0c4c10da855f29adc95053d75a14cfa9
#
_cell.length_a   1.000
_cell.length_b   1.000
_cell.length_c   1.000
_cell.angle_alpha   90.00
_cell.angle_beta   90.00
_cell.angle_gamma   90.00
#
_symmetry.space_group_name_H-M   'P 1'
#
loop_
_entity.id
_entity.type
_entity.pdbx_description
1 polymer ?
#
loop_
_entity_poly.entity_id
_entity_poly.type
_entity_poly.pdbx_seq_one_letter_code
_entity_poly.pdbx_strand_id
1 'polypeptide(L)'
;GGEVYGQLLVKDVKIPVPTAGGLCRIEAKLCKENSVVTTGYDDILSVNLASNMLDGKGAVWEDGSALQNFLKGKTKEAVAAYEDNLGKLDWIMVARPPRKDQLTMVPMEALRSADGKPGLDVVYYEDMEFQKEVYHEVAKVVNLSAIEGATPSPFVYMLDGYGIKWSGKVLPSVSGEYTIIPQSNDRSMIEVFVNGKKIYEITRKKKHLGDGKVYLEGGKSADIEIRFRHPRSNARCRLDWAVPNDKMPDAQRLMERAVNDGTKIFIIQSADEWSEFIAVNSKAVFKDKFFVGTNWLGGVMFNKPHDIFKELPVGNALNWPYQALIHTGVERIGLVMEGEELLVGAYHTYPMAIGTAMGIVPMGKGSVLFSTLDIYGNIINDSAAGLVAKKLIFNMIDFK
;
A
#
# COMPACT_ATOMS: atom_id res chain seq x y z
N GLY A 1 -33.36 -16.13 -31.97
CA GLY A 1 -32.84 -14.77 -31.86
C GLY A 1 -32.27 -14.58 -30.46
N GLY A 2 -30.95 -14.44 -30.33
CA GLY A 2 -30.34 -14.14 -29.04
C GLY A 2 -30.71 -12.71 -28.64
N GLU A 3 -31.17 -12.52 -27.41
CA GLU A 3 -31.37 -11.20 -26.84
C GLU A 3 -30.02 -10.49 -26.74
N VAL A 4 -29.87 -9.32 -27.36
CA VAL A 4 -28.70 -8.46 -27.27
C VAL A 4 -28.90 -7.57 -26.06
N TYR A 5 -28.25 -7.87 -24.94
CA TYR A 5 -28.33 -7.08 -23.71
C TYR A 5 -27.56 -5.75 -23.77
N GLY A 6 -26.75 -5.53 -24.81
CA GLY A 6 -26.03 -4.30 -25.03
C GLY A 6 -25.47 -4.18 -26.44
N GLN A 7 -25.34 -2.96 -26.93
CA GLN A 7 -24.72 -2.65 -28.21
C GLN A 7 -23.67 -1.58 -28.01
N LEU A 8 -22.45 -1.82 -28.52
CA LEU A 8 -21.41 -0.79 -28.57
C LEU A 8 -21.73 0.18 -29.71
N LEU A 9 -22.09 1.41 -29.36
CA LEU A 9 -22.47 2.46 -30.33
C LEU A 9 -21.26 3.22 -30.88
N VAL A 10 -20.29 3.48 -29.98
CA VAL A 10 -19.05 4.22 -30.32
C VAL A 10 -17.87 3.54 -29.63
N LYS A 11 -16.74 3.46 -30.32
CA LYS A 11 -15.50 2.87 -29.82
C LYS A 11 -14.36 3.89 -29.88
N ASP A 12 -13.44 3.80 -28.92
CA ASP A 12 -12.18 4.55 -28.90
C ASP A 12 -12.35 6.08 -28.95
N VAL A 13 -13.32 6.62 -28.19
CA VAL A 13 -13.54 8.06 -28.06
C VAL A 13 -12.39 8.69 -27.27
N LYS A 14 -11.68 9.64 -27.87
CA LYS A 14 -10.65 10.42 -27.21
C LYS A 14 -11.27 11.63 -26.52
N ILE A 15 -11.14 11.69 -25.20
CA ILE A 15 -11.61 12.79 -24.36
C ILE A 15 -10.39 13.54 -23.84
N PRO A 16 -10.27 14.86 -24.02
CA PRO A 16 -9.18 15.64 -23.44
C PRO A 16 -9.28 15.60 -21.90
N VAL A 17 -8.17 15.28 -21.24
CA VAL A 17 -8.10 15.31 -19.77
C VAL A 17 -8.10 16.77 -19.32
N PRO A 18 -8.94 17.17 -18.33
CA PRO A 18 -8.91 18.50 -17.75
C PRO A 18 -7.53 18.85 -17.20
N THR A 19 -7.09 20.10 -17.40
CA THR A 19 -5.84 20.61 -16.82
C THR A 19 -5.93 20.83 -15.31
N ALA A 20 -7.14 21.05 -14.80
CA ALA A 20 -7.42 21.09 -13.35
C ALA A 20 -7.45 19.66 -12.80
N GLY A 21 -6.63 19.38 -11.78
CA GLY A 21 -6.70 18.11 -11.06
C GLY A 21 -7.98 17.97 -10.23
N GLY A 22 -8.31 16.72 -9.88
CA GLY A 22 -9.45 16.39 -9.04
C GLY A 22 -10.38 15.33 -9.67
N LEU A 23 -11.51 15.14 -9.02
CA LEU A 23 -12.55 14.24 -9.50
C LEU A 23 -13.35 14.90 -10.61
N CYS A 24 -13.40 14.26 -11.76
CA CYS A 24 -14.11 14.73 -12.94
C CYS A 24 -15.18 13.73 -13.36
N ARG A 25 -16.30 14.20 -13.90
CA ARG A 25 -17.36 13.34 -14.43
C ARG A 25 -17.41 13.40 -15.95
N ILE A 26 -17.38 12.23 -16.58
CA ILE A 26 -17.66 12.08 -18.01
C ILE A 26 -19.13 11.74 -18.14
N GLU A 27 -19.88 12.55 -18.89
CA GLU A 27 -21.28 12.25 -19.23
C GLU A 27 -21.38 11.82 -20.70
N ALA A 28 -22.10 10.73 -20.95
CA ALA A 28 -22.49 10.28 -22.27
C ALA A 28 -24.01 10.42 -22.43
N LYS A 29 -24.46 11.12 -23.46
CA LYS A 29 -25.90 11.30 -23.77
C LYS A 29 -26.24 10.58 -25.06
N LEU A 30 -27.18 9.64 -24.98
CA LEU A 30 -27.81 9.06 -26.16
C LEU A 30 -28.94 9.98 -26.63
N CYS A 31 -28.84 10.48 -27.83
CA CYS A 31 -29.84 11.37 -28.42
C CYS A 31 -30.55 10.68 -29.58
N LYS A 32 -31.86 10.89 -29.72
CA LYS A 32 -32.60 10.58 -30.92
C LYS A 32 -33.13 11.90 -31.46
N GLU A 33 -32.73 12.25 -32.68
CA GLU A 33 -32.95 13.58 -33.23
C GLU A 33 -32.39 14.66 -32.28
N ASN A 34 -33.19 15.55 -31.75
CA ASN A 34 -32.77 16.61 -30.80
C ASN A 34 -33.16 16.30 -29.34
N SER A 35 -33.64 15.09 -29.04
CA SER A 35 -34.11 14.73 -27.72
C SER A 35 -33.14 13.74 -27.04
N VAL A 36 -32.77 14.01 -25.79
CA VAL A 36 -31.95 13.07 -24.96
C VAL A 36 -32.84 11.88 -24.59
N VAL A 37 -32.44 10.69 -25.02
CA VAL A 37 -33.14 9.44 -24.70
C VAL A 37 -32.68 8.92 -23.33
N THR A 38 -31.36 8.96 -23.07
CA THR A 38 -30.77 8.58 -21.80
C THR A 38 -29.42 9.22 -21.61
N THR A 39 -28.98 9.31 -20.35
CA THR A 39 -27.65 9.80 -19.96
C THR A 39 -26.98 8.74 -19.08
N GLY A 40 -25.73 8.41 -19.40
CA GLY A 40 -24.84 7.65 -18.55
C GLY A 40 -23.68 8.52 -18.11
N TYR A 41 -23.01 8.15 -17.03
CA TYR A 41 -21.82 8.85 -16.56
C TYR A 41 -20.82 7.88 -15.94
N ASP A 42 -19.55 8.32 -15.91
CA ASP A 42 -18.48 7.68 -15.17
C ASP A 42 -17.60 8.77 -14.52
N ASP A 43 -17.09 8.48 -13.34
CA ASP A 43 -16.23 9.40 -12.60
C ASP A 43 -14.76 9.00 -12.81
N ILE A 44 -13.92 9.96 -13.13
CA ILE A 44 -12.48 9.79 -13.32
C ILE A 44 -11.70 10.69 -12.37
N LEU A 45 -10.54 10.22 -11.93
CA LEU A 45 -9.59 11.02 -11.17
C LEU A 45 -8.49 11.55 -12.10
N SER A 46 -8.34 12.88 -12.17
CA SER A 46 -7.23 13.55 -12.83
C SER A 46 -6.27 14.12 -11.78
N VAL A 47 -5.00 13.83 -11.88
CA VAL A 47 -3.96 14.41 -11.02
C VAL A 47 -2.77 14.86 -11.85
N ASN A 48 -2.22 16.02 -11.51
CA ASN A 48 -1.02 16.51 -12.15
C ASN A 48 0.21 16.12 -11.33
N LEU A 49 1.04 15.23 -11.90
CA LEU A 49 2.30 14.78 -11.30
C LEU A 49 3.54 15.40 -11.98
N ALA A 50 3.35 16.28 -12.96
CA ALA A 50 4.43 16.78 -13.82
C ALA A 50 4.64 18.30 -13.77
N SER A 51 3.83 19.03 -12.99
CA SER A 51 3.77 20.49 -13.13
C SER A 51 5.00 21.24 -12.61
N ASN A 52 5.68 20.73 -11.60
CA ASN A 52 6.89 21.36 -11.03
C ASN A 52 7.85 20.32 -10.47
N MET A 53 9.15 20.61 -10.58
CA MET A 53 10.15 19.86 -9.83
C MET A 53 10.00 20.17 -8.34
N LEU A 54 9.94 19.14 -7.52
CA LEU A 54 9.85 19.26 -6.07
C LEU A 54 11.11 19.90 -5.49
N ASP A 55 10.93 20.81 -4.55
CA ASP A 55 12.02 21.54 -3.88
C ASP A 55 12.52 20.79 -2.63
N GLY A 56 13.72 21.16 -2.23
CA GLY A 56 14.35 20.70 -1.00
C GLY A 56 15.20 19.45 -1.18
N LYS A 57 16.23 19.37 -0.35
CA LYS A 57 17.14 18.24 -0.26
C LYS A 57 16.49 17.14 0.56
N GLY A 58 16.27 15.99 -0.04
CA GLY A 58 15.55 14.90 0.60
C GLY A 58 16.27 13.55 0.58
N ALA A 59 15.83 12.67 1.47
CA ALA A 59 16.26 11.28 1.51
C ALA A 59 15.06 10.33 1.70
N VAL A 60 15.25 9.08 1.30
CA VAL A 60 14.27 8.02 1.44
C VAL A 60 14.85 6.88 2.26
N TRP A 61 14.08 6.42 3.25
CA TRP A 61 14.38 5.23 4.03
C TRP A 61 13.35 4.13 3.74
N GLU A 62 13.71 3.22 2.86
CA GLU A 62 12.88 2.10 2.42
C GLU A 62 13.70 0.81 2.30
N ASP A 63 13.05 -0.35 2.27
CA ASP A 63 13.72 -1.63 2.08
C ASP A 63 13.93 -1.99 0.60
N GLY A 64 13.20 -1.34 -0.29
CA GLY A 64 13.29 -1.48 -1.74
C GLY A 64 13.89 -0.23 -2.39
N SER A 65 13.38 0.08 -3.57
CA SER A 65 13.74 1.29 -4.33
C SER A 65 12.53 1.91 -5.05
N ALA A 66 11.33 1.50 -4.70
CA ALA A 66 10.12 1.94 -5.39
C ALA A 66 9.90 3.45 -5.26
N LEU A 67 10.08 3.99 -4.06
CA LEU A 67 9.92 5.39 -3.75
C LEU A 67 11.06 6.24 -4.35
N GLN A 68 12.31 5.79 -4.23
CA GLN A 68 13.45 6.42 -4.88
C GLN A 68 13.28 6.47 -6.41
N ASN A 69 12.87 5.35 -7.02
CA ASN A 69 12.62 5.27 -8.46
C ASN A 69 11.46 6.19 -8.88
N PHE A 70 10.41 6.26 -8.07
CA PHE A 70 9.30 7.17 -8.33
C PHE A 70 9.72 8.63 -8.29
N LEU A 71 10.54 9.04 -7.32
CA LEU A 71 11.01 10.43 -7.16
C LEU A 71 12.12 10.83 -8.12
N LYS A 72 12.80 9.87 -8.76
CA LYS A 72 13.88 10.13 -9.72
C LYS A 72 13.43 11.05 -10.85
N GLY A 73 14.14 12.16 -11.02
CA GLY A 73 13.83 13.17 -12.04
C GLY A 73 12.59 14.03 -11.75
N LYS A 74 12.03 13.94 -10.52
CA LYS A 74 10.89 14.75 -10.08
C LYS A 74 11.25 15.75 -8.98
N THR A 75 12.48 15.68 -8.46
CA THR A 75 13.05 16.57 -7.47
C THR A 75 14.19 17.37 -8.08
N LYS A 76 14.37 18.63 -7.66
CA LYS A 76 15.47 19.49 -8.14
C LYS A 76 16.84 18.94 -7.76
N GLU A 77 16.95 18.36 -6.56
CA GLU A 77 18.14 17.67 -6.09
C GLU A 77 17.92 16.15 -6.15
N ALA A 78 19.02 15.39 -6.28
CA ALA A 78 18.93 13.93 -6.28
C ALA A 78 18.52 13.43 -4.87
N VAL A 79 17.53 12.53 -4.83
CA VAL A 79 17.07 11.92 -3.58
C VAL A 79 18.03 10.81 -3.18
N ALA A 80 18.60 10.92 -1.98
CA ALA A 80 19.51 9.93 -1.42
C ALA A 80 18.78 8.78 -0.72
N ALA A 81 19.41 7.61 -0.61
CA ALA A 81 19.06 6.66 0.44
C ALA A 81 19.41 7.26 1.80
N TYR A 82 18.52 7.14 2.78
CA TYR A 82 18.76 7.71 4.10
C TYR A 82 19.84 6.93 4.85
N GLU A 83 20.81 7.67 5.37
CA GLU A 83 21.84 7.20 6.30
C GLU A 83 22.01 8.27 7.42
N ASP A 84 22.42 7.81 8.61
CA ASP A 84 22.57 8.70 9.79
C ASP A 84 23.61 9.80 9.62
N ASN A 85 24.59 9.60 8.75
CA ASN A 85 25.71 10.53 8.48
C ASN A 85 25.39 11.60 7.41
N LEU A 86 24.20 11.59 6.80
CA LEU A 86 23.80 12.61 5.84
C LEU A 86 23.75 13.99 6.52
N GLY A 87 24.23 15.00 5.81
CA GLY A 87 24.10 16.39 6.24
C GLY A 87 22.65 16.84 6.39
N LYS A 88 22.43 18.15 6.55
CA LYS A 88 21.08 18.71 6.70
C LYS A 88 20.18 18.31 5.54
N LEU A 89 18.97 17.86 5.88
CA LEU A 89 17.90 17.47 4.95
C LEU A 89 16.66 18.32 5.25
N ASP A 90 15.95 18.73 4.20
CA ASP A 90 14.67 19.42 4.33
C ASP A 90 13.55 18.44 4.64
N TRP A 91 13.64 17.27 4.05
CA TRP A 91 12.66 16.20 4.28
C TRP A 91 13.28 14.80 4.22
N ILE A 92 12.64 13.86 4.94
CA ILE A 92 12.94 12.43 4.88
C ILE A 92 11.62 11.67 4.76
N MET A 93 11.53 10.78 3.77
CA MET A 93 10.36 9.91 3.61
C MET A 93 10.71 8.49 4.04
N VAL A 94 9.88 7.94 4.92
CA VAL A 94 10.11 6.63 5.58
C VAL A 94 9.03 5.66 5.15
N ALA A 95 9.45 4.56 4.53
CA ALA A 95 8.58 3.49 4.04
C ALA A 95 9.03 2.13 4.59
N ARG A 96 9.17 2.06 5.92
CA ARG A 96 9.53 0.85 6.66
C ARG A 96 9.30 1.02 8.17
N PRO A 97 9.23 -0.07 8.96
CA PRO A 97 9.20 0.01 10.42
C PRO A 97 10.54 0.50 11.02
N PRO A 98 10.52 0.97 12.28
CA PRO A 98 11.68 1.56 12.93
C PRO A 98 12.77 0.56 13.34
N ARG A 99 12.44 -0.72 13.43
CA ARG A 99 13.35 -1.76 13.92
C ARG A 99 13.68 -2.77 12.83
N LYS A 100 14.91 -3.27 12.82
CA LYS A 100 15.43 -4.20 11.81
C LYS A 100 14.78 -5.58 11.81
N ASP A 101 14.25 -6.00 12.94
CA ASP A 101 13.57 -7.28 13.15
C ASP A 101 12.09 -7.25 12.78
N GLN A 102 11.56 -6.09 12.42
CA GLN A 102 10.17 -5.94 12.03
C GLN A 102 9.97 -6.24 10.54
N LEU A 103 8.82 -6.84 10.27
CA LEU A 103 8.45 -7.27 8.92
C LEU A 103 7.99 -6.10 8.05
N THR A 104 8.47 -6.07 6.82
CA THR A 104 7.99 -5.17 5.76
C THR A 104 7.50 -5.98 4.57
N MET A 105 6.62 -5.40 3.75
CA MET A 105 6.20 -6.06 2.51
C MET A 105 7.40 -6.31 1.60
N VAL A 106 7.49 -7.52 1.06
CA VAL A 106 8.52 -7.84 0.06
C VAL A 106 8.33 -6.93 -1.15
N PRO A 107 9.32 -6.07 -1.49
CA PRO A 107 9.17 -5.10 -2.55
C PRO A 107 9.25 -5.75 -3.94
N MET A 108 8.62 -5.12 -4.92
CA MET A 108 8.59 -5.61 -6.31
C MET A 108 9.99 -5.85 -6.88
N GLU A 109 10.93 -5.00 -6.53
CA GLU A 109 12.32 -5.08 -7.01
C GLU A 109 13.04 -6.35 -6.54
N ALA A 110 12.58 -6.93 -5.44
CA ALA A 110 13.10 -8.20 -4.93
C ALA A 110 12.40 -9.43 -5.52
N LEU A 111 11.40 -9.25 -6.39
CA LEU A 111 10.62 -10.35 -6.97
C LEU A 111 10.84 -10.45 -8.48
N ARG A 112 10.93 -11.67 -8.99
CA ARG A 112 11.04 -11.97 -10.43
C ARG A 112 10.11 -13.12 -10.81
N SER A 113 9.34 -12.93 -11.89
CA SER A 113 8.60 -13.99 -12.55
C SER A 113 9.55 -14.98 -13.24
N ALA A 114 9.02 -16.09 -13.75
CA ALA A 114 9.79 -17.05 -14.55
C ALA A 114 10.46 -16.41 -15.76
N ASP A 115 9.80 -15.42 -16.39
CA ASP A 115 10.33 -14.64 -17.52
C ASP A 115 11.31 -13.53 -17.09
N GLY A 116 11.63 -13.41 -15.80
CA GLY A 116 12.55 -12.40 -15.25
C GLY A 116 11.94 -10.99 -15.10
N LYS A 117 10.64 -10.81 -15.34
CA LYS A 117 9.93 -9.55 -15.11
C LYS A 117 9.82 -9.27 -13.60
N PRO A 118 9.79 -8.00 -13.16
CA PRO A 118 9.50 -7.66 -11.77
C PRO A 118 8.13 -8.18 -11.32
N GLY A 119 8.07 -8.86 -10.17
CA GLY A 119 6.88 -9.50 -9.63
C GLY A 119 6.96 -11.03 -9.65
N LEU A 120 5.86 -11.69 -9.30
CA LEU A 120 5.71 -13.15 -9.33
C LEU A 120 4.62 -13.57 -10.30
N ASP A 121 4.79 -14.73 -10.92
CA ASP A 121 3.71 -15.38 -11.67
C ASP A 121 2.61 -15.79 -10.69
N VAL A 122 1.37 -15.47 -11.02
CA VAL A 122 0.19 -15.77 -10.21
C VAL A 122 -0.76 -16.62 -11.01
N VAL A 123 -1.21 -17.72 -10.41
CA VAL A 123 -2.26 -18.57 -10.95
C VAL A 123 -3.42 -18.62 -9.97
N TYR A 124 -4.62 -18.35 -10.47
CA TYR A 124 -5.88 -18.41 -9.72
C TYR A 124 -6.63 -19.68 -10.05
N TYR A 125 -7.16 -20.34 -9.02
CA TYR A 125 -7.88 -21.60 -9.10
C TYR A 125 -9.27 -21.48 -8.49
N GLU A 126 -10.27 -22.09 -9.12
CA GLU A 126 -11.64 -22.19 -8.59
C GLU A 126 -11.80 -23.24 -7.48
N ASP A 127 -10.72 -23.88 -7.07
CA ASP A 127 -10.72 -24.90 -6.01
C ASP A 127 -9.51 -24.70 -5.09
N MET A 128 -9.56 -25.30 -3.91
CA MET A 128 -8.48 -25.27 -2.94
C MET A 128 -7.40 -26.34 -3.18
N GLU A 129 -7.62 -27.25 -4.12
CA GLU A 129 -6.72 -28.35 -4.49
C GLU A 129 -5.78 -27.97 -5.63
N PHE A 130 -5.92 -26.76 -6.21
CA PHE A 130 -5.13 -26.24 -7.34
C PHE A 130 -5.28 -27.08 -8.62
N GLN A 131 -6.49 -27.57 -8.91
CA GLN A 131 -6.77 -28.39 -10.09
C GLN A 131 -7.47 -27.63 -11.20
N LYS A 132 -8.30 -26.61 -10.85
CA LYS A 132 -9.11 -25.85 -11.80
C LYS A 132 -8.55 -24.45 -11.97
N GLU A 133 -7.54 -24.30 -12.83
CA GLU A 133 -7.00 -23.01 -13.20
C GLU A 133 -8.01 -22.17 -13.97
N VAL A 134 -8.16 -20.88 -13.64
CA VAL A 134 -9.09 -19.97 -14.31
C VAL A 134 -8.41 -18.73 -14.88
N TYR A 135 -7.29 -18.30 -14.28
CA TYR A 135 -6.60 -17.10 -14.75
C TYR A 135 -5.15 -17.08 -14.26
N HIS A 136 -4.28 -16.45 -15.04
CA HIS A 136 -2.91 -16.19 -14.62
C HIS A 136 -2.46 -14.78 -15.04
N GLU A 137 -1.56 -14.21 -14.25
CA GLU A 137 -0.95 -12.89 -14.48
C GLU A 137 0.43 -12.79 -13.80
N VAL A 138 1.09 -11.66 -13.93
CA VAL A 138 2.27 -11.32 -13.11
C VAL A 138 1.85 -10.26 -12.10
N ALA A 139 1.84 -10.63 -10.82
CA ALA A 139 1.60 -9.69 -9.73
C ALA A 139 2.90 -8.99 -9.33
N LYS A 140 2.88 -7.66 -9.27
CA LYS A 140 4.03 -6.84 -8.88
C LYS A 140 4.51 -7.15 -7.46
N VAL A 141 3.59 -7.42 -6.55
CA VAL A 141 3.83 -7.79 -5.15
C VAL A 141 2.77 -8.82 -4.71
N VAL A 142 3.05 -9.54 -3.62
CA VAL A 142 2.02 -10.38 -2.99
C VAL A 142 1.27 -9.50 -1.99
N ASN A 143 0.19 -8.90 -2.43
CA ASN A 143 -0.69 -8.06 -1.62
C ASN A 143 -2.14 -8.20 -2.09
N LEU A 144 -2.77 -9.30 -1.71
CA LEU A 144 -4.16 -9.60 -2.00
C LEU A 144 -5.07 -8.92 -0.96
N SER A 145 -6.07 -8.19 -1.43
CA SER A 145 -7.15 -7.67 -0.60
C SER A 145 -8.47 -7.82 -1.33
N ALA A 146 -9.25 -8.84 -0.98
CA ALA A 146 -10.62 -9.03 -1.42
C ALA A 146 -11.58 -8.73 -0.25
N ILE A 147 -12.48 -7.78 -0.43
CA ILE A 147 -13.54 -7.48 0.54
C ILE A 147 -14.65 -8.55 0.47
N GLU A 148 -15.48 -8.62 1.50
CA GLU A 148 -16.61 -9.55 1.51
C GLU A 148 -17.54 -9.30 0.31
N GLY A 149 -17.88 -10.36 -0.41
CA GLY A 149 -18.64 -10.30 -1.66
C GLY A 149 -17.83 -10.01 -2.92
N ALA A 150 -16.54 -9.61 -2.79
CA ALA A 150 -15.63 -9.49 -3.91
C ALA A 150 -14.82 -10.77 -4.12
N THR A 151 -14.41 -11.02 -5.35
CA THR A 151 -13.50 -12.10 -5.71
C THR A 151 -12.06 -11.61 -5.76
N PRO A 152 -11.05 -12.48 -5.58
CA PRO A 152 -9.64 -12.10 -5.62
C PRO A 152 -9.20 -11.63 -7.01
N SER A 153 -9.94 -11.99 -8.05
CA SER A 153 -9.74 -11.58 -9.44
C SER A 153 -11.10 -11.49 -10.13
N PRO A 154 -11.29 -10.60 -11.12
CA PRO A 154 -12.53 -10.55 -11.92
C PRO A 154 -12.90 -11.85 -12.61
N PHE A 155 -11.97 -12.79 -12.73
CA PHE A 155 -12.15 -14.07 -13.40
C PHE A 155 -12.44 -15.23 -12.44
N VAL A 156 -12.41 -15.00 -11.13
CA VAL A 156 -12.69 -16.00 -10.10
C VAL A 156 -14.06 -15.71 -9.50
N TYR A 157 -15.05 -16.53 -9.82
CA TYR A 157 -16.45 -16.34 -9.40
C TYR A 157 -16.85 -17.15 -8.16
N MET A 158 -15.92 -17.92 -7.58
CA MET A 158 -16.27 -18.88 -6.54
C MET A 158 -16.38 -18.25 -5.17
N LEU A 159 -17.50 -18.51 -4.52
CA LEU A 159 -17.77 -18.15 -3.13
C LEU A 159 -17.40 -19.26 -2.14
N ASP A 160 -17.19 -20.50 -2.63
CA ASP A 160 -17.08 -21.72 -1.81
C ASP A 160 -15.64 -22.22 -1.63
N GLY A 161 -14.69 -21.38 -1.91
CA GLY A 161 -13.28 -21.68 -1.73
C GLY A 161 -12.49 -21.64 -3.04
N TYR A 162 -11.29 -21.13 -2.94
CA TYR A 162 -10.38 -20.97 -4.07
C TYR A 162 -8.91 -21.08 -3.62
N GLY A 163 -8.05 -21.29 -4.59
CA GLY A 163 -6.59 -21.29 -4.43
C GLY A 163 -5.92 -20.19 -5.23
N ILE A 164 -4.83 -19.67 -4.71
CA ILE A 164 -3.93 -18.78 -5.44
C ILE A 164 -2.51 -19.28 -5.23
N LYS A 165 -1.75 -19.37 -6.30
CA LYS A 165 -0.33 -19.73 -6.26
C LYS A 165 0.49 -18.59 -6.84
N TRP A 166 1.41 -18.06 -6.05
CA TRP A 166 2.48 -17.18 -6.52
C TRP A 166 3.75 -17.99 -6.66
N SER A 167 4.46 -17.84 -7.77
CA SER A 167 5.71 -18.54 -8.02
C SER A 167 6.69 -17.68 -8.80
N GLY A 168 7.98 -17.92 -8.59
CA GLY A 168 9.04 -17.18 -9.24
C GLY A 168 10.31 -17.18 -8.42
N LYS A 169 10.99 -16.04 -8.36
CA LYS A 169 12.25 -15.90 -7.63
C LYS A 169 12.22 -14.70 -6.70
N VAL A 170 12.87 -14.84 -5.55
CA VAL A 170 13.23 -13.73 -4.67
C VAL A 170 14.70 -13.39 -4.88
N LEU A 171 15.02 -12.09 -5.04
CA LEU A 171 16.37 -11.56 -5.24
C LEU A 171 16.74 -10.70 -4.02
N PRO A 172 17.44 -11.26 -3.03
CA PRO A 172 17.86 -10.52 -1.85
C PRO A 172 18.97 -9.52 -2.18
N SER A 173 18.93 -8.34 -1.55
CA SER A 173 19.96 -7.30 -1.74
C SER A 173 21.23 -7.56 -0.93
N VAL A 174 21.11 -8.24 0.20
CA VAL A 174 22.23 -8.57 1.12
C VAL A 174 22.20 -10.05 1.49
N SER A 175 23.35 -10.60 1.85
CA SER A 175 23.45 -11.97 2.33
C SER A 175 23.10 -12.03 3.83
N GLY A 176 22.36 -13.06 4.24
CA GLY A 176 22.05 -13.30 5.64
C GLY A 176 20.78 -14.11 5.88
N GLU A 177 20.37 -14.23 7.13
CA GLU A 177 19.15 -14.90 7.53
C GLU A 177 17.95 -13.93 7.37
N TYR A 178 17.08 -14.22 6.42
CA TYR A 178 15.81 -13.54 6.22
C TYR A 178 14.71 -14.26 6.99
N THR A 179 13.73 -13.50 7.47
CA THR A 179 12.44 -14.07 7.91
C THR A 179 11.40 -13.71 6.86
N ILE A 180 10.72 -14.70 6.25
CA ILE A 180 9.70 -14.50 5.21
C ILE A 180 8.40 -15.09 5.73
N ILE A 181 7.41 -14.23 6.02
CA ILE A 181 6.14 -14.61 6.64
C ILE A 181 4.97 -13.95 5.91
N PRO A 182 3.93 -14.71 5.54
CA PRO A 182 2.71 -14.12 5.01
C PRO A 182 1.85 -13.56 6.13
N GLN A 183 1.30 -12.37 5.92
CA GLN A 183 0.23 -11.80 6.75
C GLN A 183 -1.11 -12.13 6.08
N SER A 184 -2.07 -12.62 6.84
CA SER A 184 -3.39 -12.98 6.30
C SER A 184 -4.49 -12.82 7.33
N ASN A 185 -5.73 -12.76 6.85
CA ASN A 185 -6.89 -12.80 7.71
C ASN A 185 -7.25 -14.24 8.12
N ASP A 186 -8.19 -14.34 9.04
CA ASP A 186 -8.76 -15.60 9.52
C ASP A 186 -9.21 -16.53 8.38
N ARG A 187 -9.07 -17.84 8.60
CA ARG A 187 -9.47 -18.94 7.73
C ARG A 187 -8.57 -19.23 6.54
N SER A 188 -7.58 -18.38 6.25
CA SER A 188 -6.61 -18.69 5.20
C SER A 188 -5.72 -19.85 5.61
N MET A 189 -5.35 -20.67 4.64
CA MET A 189 -4.28 -21.66 4.73
C MET A 189 -3.19 -21.23 3.78
N ILE A 190 -1.95 -21.16 4.28
CA ILE A 190 -0.83 -20.65 3.51
C ILE A 190 0.38 -21.53 3.71
N GLU A 191 1.09 -21.79 2.63
CA GLU A 191 2.39 -22.47 2.64
C GLU A 191 3.39 -21.59 1.89
N VAL A 192 4.58 -21.41 2.45
CA VAL A 192 5.68 -20.68 1.81
C VAL A 192 6.86 -21.63 1.63
N PHE A 193 7.35 -21.71 0.40
CA PHE A 193 8.50 -22.53 0.03
C PHE A 193 9.60 -21.63 -0.52
N VAL A 194 10.84 -21.90 -0.14
CA VAL A 194 12.04 -21.31 -0.73
C VAL A 194 12.97 -22.43 -1.15
N ASN A 195 13.43 -22.42 -2.41
CA ASN A 195 14.22 -23.48 -3.02
C ASN A 195 13.63 -24.88 -2.79
N GLY A 196 12.29 -25.00 -2.91
CA GLY A 196 11.53 -26.24 -2.71
C GLY A 196 11.37 -26.68 -1.25
N LYS A 197 12.02 -26.01 -0.28
CA LYS A 197 11.85 -26.31 1.15
C LYS A 197 10.72 -25.46 1.73
N LYS A 198 9.75 -26.10 2.39
CA LYS A 198 8.70 -25.38 3.15
C LYS A 198 9.32 -24.73 4.39
N ILE A 199 9.24 -23.39 4.47
CA ILE A 199 9.78 -22.60 5.57
C ILE A 199 8.70 -22.11 6.54
N TYR A 200 7.45 -21.99 6.05
CA TYR A 200 6.33 -21.50 6.85
C TYR A 200 5.00 -22.09 6.39
N GLU A 201 4.09 -22.30 7.33
CA GLU A 201 2.74 -22.80 7.04
C GLU A 201 1.72 -22.24 8.06
N ILE A 202 0.55 -21.82 7.57
CA ILE A 202 -0.67 -21.62 8.36
C ILE A 202 -1.65 -22.74 7.98
N THR A 203 -1.92 -23.62 8.95
CA THR A 203 -2.80 -24.78 8.73
C THR A 203 -4.28 -24.41 8.86
N ARG A 204 -5.17 -25.28 8.37
CA ARG A 204 -6.62 -25.14 8.57
C ARG A 204 -7.05 -24.96 10.02
N LYS A 205 -6.27 -25.45 10.99
CA LYS A 205 -6.50 -25.29 12.43
C LYS A 205 -5.85 -24.05 13.00
N LYS A 206 -5.45 -23.09 12.18
CA LYS A 206 -4.75 -21.85 12.55
C LYS A 206 -3.42 -22.09 13.30
N LYS A 207 -2.79 -23.24 13.11
CA LYS A 207 -1.44 -23.48 13.62
C LYS A 207 -0.43 -22.88 12.66
N HIS A 208 0.49 -22.10 13.21
CA HIS A 208 1.67 -21.62 12.50
C HIS A 208 2.78 -22.64 12.67
N LEU A 209 3.32 -23.13 11.58
CA LEU A 209 4.41 -24.11 11.56
C LEU A 209 5.59 -23.51 10.78
N GLY A 210 6.79 -23.69 11.33
CA GLY A 210 8.00 -23.00 10.83
C GLY A 210 8.09 -21.56 11.36
N ASP A 211 9.27 -20.99 11.28
CA ASP A 211 9.58 -19.63 11.72
C ASP A 211 9.81 -18.66 10.55
N GLY A 212 9.67 -19.16 9.32
CA GLY A 212 9.89 -18.40 8.10
C GLY A 212 11.36 -18.05 7.81
N LYS A 213 12.29 -18.58 8.61
CA LYS A 213 13.70 -18.25 8.47
C LYS A 213 14.38 -19.02 7.37
N VAL A 214 15.17 -18.30 6.57
CA VAL A 214 15.95 -18.85 5.47
C VAL A 214 17.20 -18.00 5.23
N TYR A 215 18.33 -18.65 5.02
CA TYR A 215 19.55 -17.96 4.57
C TYR A 215 19.48 -17.71 3.08
N LEU A 216 19.65 -16.46 2.67
CA LEU A 216 19.72 -16.04 1.26
C LEU A 216 21.05 -15.32 0.99
N GLU A 217 21.57 -15.48 -0.24
CA GLU A 217 22.81 -14.84 -0.67
C GLU A 217 22.49 -13.58 -1.47
N GLY A 218 23.01 -12.43 -1.05
CA GLY A 218 22.82 -11.14 -1.72
C GLY A 218 23.21 -11.19 -3.20
N GLY A 219 22.34 -10.69 -4.07
CA GLY A 219 22.51 -10.70 -5.52
C GLY A 219 22.27 -12.06 -6.19
N LYS A 220 21.98 -13.14 -5.43
CA LYS A 220 21.61 -14.44 -6.00
C LYS A 220 20.13 -14.70 -5.82
N SER A 221 19.44 -15.06 -6.89
CA SER A 221 18.04 -15.41 -6.83
C SER A 221 17.81 -16.77 -6.18
N ALA A 222 16.74 -16.89 -5.37
CA ALA A 222 16.22 -18.14 -4.82
C ALA A 222 14.80 -18.38 -5.33
N ASP A 223 14.42 -19.62 -5.58
CA ASP A 223 13.05 -19.94 -5.98
C ASP A 223 12.10 -19.71 -4.81
N ILE A 224 10.95 -19.09 -5.07
CA ILE A 224 9.91 -18.86 -4.08
C ILE A 224 8.57 -19.34 -4.61
N GLU A 225 7.79 -20.03 -3.77
CA GLU A 225 6.42 -20.41 -4.05
C GLU A 225 5.54 -20.16 -2.82
N ILE A 226 4.40 -19.50 -3.02
CA ILE A 226 3.40 -19.28 -1.98
C ILE A 226 2.11 -19.93 -2.46
N ARG A 227 1.56 -20.83 -1.64
CA ARG A 227 0.26 -21.48 -1.87
C ARG A 227 -0.73 -20.94 -0.85
N PHE A 228 -1.73 -20.24 -1.36
CA PHE A 228 -2.80 -19.65 -0.56
C PHE A 228 -4.11 -20.36 -0.87
N ARG A 229 -4.86 -20.70 0.18
CA ARG A 229 -6.22 -21.26 0.07
C ARG A 229 -7.14 -20.51 1.00
N HIS A 230 -8.28 -20.14 0.51
CA HIS A 230 -9.28 -19.45 1.31
C HIS A 230 -10.69 -20.01 1.04
N PRO A 231 -11.48 -20.32 2.09
CA PRO A 231 -12.78 -20.98 1.93
C PRO A 231 -13.93 -20.02 1.59
N ARG A 232 -13.68 -18.72 1.48
CA ARG A 232 -14.69 -17.69 1.20
C ARG A 232 -14.14 -16.55 0.35
N SER A 233 -15.01 -15.58 0.00
CA SER A 233 -14.63 -14.44 -0.85
C SER A 233 -13.71 -13.41 -0.20
N ASN A 234 -13.84 -13.15 1.12
CA ASN A 234 -13.08 -12.11 1.80
C ASN A 234 -11.67 -12.59 2.19
N ALA A 235 -10.72 -12.42 1.34
CA ALA A 235 -9.35 -12.85 1.58
C ALA A 235 -8.37 -11.70 1.65
N ARG A 236 -7.38 -11.83 2.51
CA ARG A 236 -6.21 -10.96 2.58
C ARG A 236 -4.95 -11.80 2.68
N CYS A 237 -3.96 -11.43 1.90
CA CYS A 237 -2.65 -12.05 1.94
C CYS A 237 -1.60 -11.05 1.51
N ARG A 238 -0.63 -10.78 2.38
CA ARG A 238 0.56 -9.98 2.07
C ARG A 238 1.80 -10.77 2.45
N LEU A 239 2.79 -10.81 1.58
CA LEU A 239 4.07 -11.42 1.89
C LEU A 239 5.00 -10.38 2.47
N ASP A 240 5.41 -10.60 3.71
CA ASP A 240 6.35 -9.75 4.41
C ASP A 240 7.69 -10.46 4.65
N TRP A 241 8.73 -9.68 4.78
CA TRP A 241 10.04 -10.15 5.18
C TRP A 241 10.74 -9.22 6.16
N ALA A 242 11.66 -9.78 6.96
CA ALA A 242 12.67 -9.01 7.67
C ALA A 242 14.02 -9.24 6.98
N VAL A 243 14.65 -8.13 6.57
CA VAL A 243 15.93 -8.15 5.85
C VAL A 243 17.06 -8.07 6.88
N PRO A 244 18.09 -8.96 6.82
CA PRO A 244 19.24 -8.83 7.67
C PRO A 244 20.01 -7.56 7.29
N ASN A 245 20.08 -6.60 8.20
CA ASN A 245 20.78 -5.35 7.95
C ASN A 245 21.41 -4.77 9.21
N ASP A 246 22.71 -4.95 9.36
CA ASP A 246 23.49 -4.42 10.49
C ASP A 246 23.76 -2.91 10.41
N LYS A 247 23.57 -2.31 9.21
CA LYS A 247 23.78 -0.89 8.95
C LYS A 247 22.49 -0.08 8.90
N MET A 248 21.40 -0.63 9.43
CA MET A 248 20.14 0.07 9.47
C MET A 248 20.26 1.37 10.25
N PRO A 249 19.79 2.52 9.72
CA PRO A 249 19.76 3.79 10.43
C PRO A 249 19.03 3.69 11.78
N ASP A 250 19.39 4.56 12.71
CA ASP A 250 18.80 4.61 14.03
C ASP A 250 17.51 5.45 14.04
N ALA A 251 16.40 4.86 14.46
CA ALA A 251 15.09 5.51 14.50
C ALA A 251 15.06 6.74 15.43
N GLN A 252 15.78 6.69 16.54
CA GLN A 252 15.87 7.83 17.46
C GLN A 252 16.62 8.99 16.83
N ARG A 253 17.73 8.74 16.15
CA ARG A 253 18.48 9.76 15.40
C ARG A 253 17.65 10.38 14.27
N LEU A 254 16.80 9.59 13.62
CA LEU A 254 15.85 10.14 12.65
C LEU A 254 14.94 11.19 13.31
N MET A 255 14.32 10.86 14.46
CA MET A 255 13.46 11.82 15.17
C MET A 255 14.21 13.06 15.63
N GLU A 256 15.45 12.94 16.07
CA GLU A 256 16.31 14.06 16.47
C GLU A 256 16.53 15.05 15.33
N ARG A 257 16.50 14.63 14.06
CA ARG A 257 16.58 15.55 12.91
C ARG A 257 15.36 16.46 12.82
N ALA A 258 14.16 15.95 13.08
CA ALA A 258 12.98 16.83 13.15
C ALA A 258 13.12 17.82 14.32
N VAL A 259 13.53 17.33 15.49
CA VAL A 259 13.67 18.16 16.71
C VAL A 259 14.71 19.29 16.51
N ASN A 260 15.89 18.95 15.98
CA ASN A 260 17.06 19.84 16.00
C ASN A 260 17.26 20.60 14.69
N ASP A 261 17.07 19.94 13.55
CA ASP A 261 17.42 20.47 12.23
C ASP A 261 16.25 21.10 11.50
N GLY A 262 15.01 20.86 11.95
CA GLY A 262 13.79 21.31 11.28
C GLY A 262 13.40 20.44 10.08
N THR A 263 13.94 19.23 10.00
CA THR A 263 13.60 18.26 8.95
C THR A 263 12.14 17.82 9.05
N LYS A 264 11.43 17.77 7.95
CA LYS A 264 10.10 17.15 7.86
C LYS A 264 10.24 15.66 7.64
N ILE A 265 9.62 14.85 8.48
CA ILE A 265 9.63 13.38 8.36
C ILE A 265 8.26 12.93 7.90
N PHE A 266 8.20 12.13 6.84
CA PHE A 266 6.97 11.56 6.28
C PHE A 266 7.00 10.04 6.44
N ILE A 267 6.23 9.51 7.39
CA ILE A 267 6.12 8.07 7.65
C ILE A 267 4.90 7.55 6.89
N ILE A 268 5.11 6.84 5.80
CA ILE A 268 4.08 6.38 4.87
C ILE A 268 3.86 4.86 4.89
N GLN A 269 4.52 4.17 5.82
CA GLN A 269 4.36 2.74 6.09
C GLN A 269 4.66 2.46 7.56
N SER A 270 3.95 1.47 8.15
CA SER A 270 4.16 1.01 9.53
C SER A 270 4.05 2.12 10.58
N ALA A 271 3.18 3.11 10.37
CA ALA A 271 3.05 4.28 11.26
C ALA A 271 2.69 3.90 12.70
N ASP A 272 1.99 2.78 12.90
CA ASP A 272 1.68 2.23 14.21
C ASP A 272 2.93 1.79 14.98
N GLU A 273 3.94 1.28 14.30
CA GLU A 273 5.22 0.90 14.89
C GLU A 273 6.10 2.12 15.23
N TRP A 274 5.88 3.24 14.53
CA TRP A 274 6.58 4.50 14.77
C TRP A 274 5.94 5.35 15.88
N SER A 275 4.71 5.05 16.31
CA SER A 275 3.92 5.87 17.23
C SER A 275 4.63 6.14 18.57
N GLU A 276 5.35 5.16 19.11
CA GLU A 276 6.13 5.30 20.35
C GLU A 276 7.29 6.29 20.18
N PHE A 277 8.02 6.20 19.07
CA PHE A 277 9.13 7.14 18.76
C PHE A 277 8.63 8.56 18.56
N ILE A 278 7.46 8.73 17.92
CA ILE A 278 6.81 10.04 17.77
C ILE A 278 6.43 10.61 19.12
N ALA A 279 5.79 9.82 19.98
CA ALA A 279 5.34 10.25 21.31
C ALA A 279 6.50 10.68 22.22
N VAL A 280 7.58 9.89 22.25
CA VAL A 280 8.76 10.18 23.10
C VAL A 280 9.46 11.50 22.69
N ASN A 281 9.44 11.86 21.41
CA ASN A 281 10.15 13.01 20.86
C ASN A 281 9.28 14.25 20.65
N SER A 282 8.02 14.22 21.06
CA SER A 282 7.05 15.29 20.84
C SER A 282 6.16 15.53 22.08
N LYS A 283 5.14 16.36 21.93
CA LYS A 283 4.07 16.53 22.92
C LYS A 283 2.88 15.62 22.66
N ALA A 284 2.91 14.82 21.58
CA ALA A 284 1.85 13.87 21.29
C ALA A 284 1.87 12.71 22.30
N VAL A 285 0.69 12.21 22.58
CA VAL A 285 0.51 11.06 23.48
C VAL A 285 -0.15 9.92 22.68
N PHE A 286 0.59 8.85 22.48
CA PHE A 286 0.03 7.61 21.94
C PHE A 286 -0.61 6.81 23.06
N LYS A 287 -1.88 6.42 22.92
CA LYS A 287 -2.64 5.67 23.91
C LYS A 287 -2.86 4.23 23.52
N ASP A 288 -3.27 3.99 22.28
CA ASP A 288 -3.63 2.66 21.78
C ASP A 288 -3.73 2.67 20.25
N LYS A 289 -3.90 1.50 19.66
CA LYS A 289 -4.29 1.30 18.26
C LYS A 289 -5.47 0.35 18.18
N PHE A 290 -6.29 0.50 17.17
CA PHE A 290 -7.43 -0.38 16.95
C PHE A 290 -7.55 -0.76 15.47
N PHE A 291 -8.16 -1.91 15.24
CA PHE A 291 -8.50 -2.37 13.91
C PHE A 291 -9.72 -1.61 13.39
N VAL A 292 -9.60 -0.97 12.25
CA VAL A 292 -10.72 -0.34 11.54
C VAL A 292 -11.35 -1.38 10.64
N GLY A 293 -12.52 -1.90 11.01
CA GLY A 293 -13.28 -2.85 10.22
C GLY A 293 -13.61 -2.34 8.81
N THR A 294 -14.16 -3.20 7.97
CA THR A 294 -14.64 -2.79 6.65
C THR A 294 -15.85 -1.85 6.77
N ASN A 295 -16.15 -1.10 5.71
CA ASN A 295 -17.33 -0.21 5.69
C ASN A 295 -18.63 -0.96 5.99
N TRP A 296 -18.72 -2.23 5.60
CA TRP A 296 -19.84 -3.13 5.93
C TRP A 296 -20.00 -3.35 7.44
N LEU A 297 -18.88 -3.45 8.17
CA LEU A 297 -18.88 -3.61 9.63
C LEU A 297 -18.83 -2.28 10.38
N GLY A 298 -19.09 -1.16 9.71
CA GLY A 298 -19.11 0.16 10.30
C GLY A 298 -17.73 0.78 10.53
N GLY A 299 -16.69 0.24 9.91
CA GLY A 299 -15.35 0.85 9.90
C GLY A 299 -15.26 1.90 8.80
N VAL A 300 -14.93 3.13 9.14
CA VAL A 300 -14.81 4.25 8.21
C VAL A 300 -13.53 5.02 8.44
N MET A 301 -12.84 5.40 7.34
CA MET A 301 -11.83 6.44 7.35
C MET A 301 -12.34 7.64 6.56
N PHE A 302 -12.05 8.84 7.03
CA PHE A 302 -12.53 10.09 6.42
C PHE A 302 -11.43 11.15 6.46
N ASN A 303 -11.30 11.93 5.40
CA ASN A 303 -10.35 13.04 5.34
C ASN A 303 -11.06 14.39 5.50
N LYS A 304 -10.32 15.36 6.01
CA LYS A 304 -10.73 16.77 6.02
C LYS A 304 -10.03 17.55 4.90
N PRO A 305 -10.58 18.70 4.47
CA PRO A 305 -9.86 19.61 3.58
C PRO A 305 -8.54 20.06 4.21
N HIS A 306 -7.44 19.85 3.48
CA HIS A 306 -6.09 20.26 3.85
C HIS A 306 -5.20 20.27 2.61
N ASP A 307 -4.13 21.08 2.59
CA ASP A 307 -3.24 21.22 1.42
C ASP A 307 -2.56 19.91 1.00
N ILE A 308 -2.37 18.99 1.93
CA ILE A 308 -1.89 17.62 1.64
C ILE A 308 -2.79 16.88 0.65
N PHE A 309 -4.08 17.23 0.58
CA PHE A 309 -5.04 16.64 -0.35
C PHE A 309 -5.31 17.52 -1.58
N LYS A 310 -4.44 18.48 -1.89
CA LYS A 310 -4.58 19.31 -3.09
C LYS A 310 -4.77 18.45 -4.34
N GLU A 311 -5.82 18.72 -5.13
CA GLU A 311 -6.25 17.96 -6.31
C GLU A 311 -6.73 16.54 -6.01
N LEU A 312 -7.00 16.21 -4.75
CA LEU A 312 -7.58 14.93 -4.34
C LEU A 312 -8.96 15.15 -3.70
N PRO A 313 -9.88 14.18 -3.78
CA PRO A 313 -11.18 14.27 -3.12
C PRO A 313 -11.06 14.40 -1.59
N VAL A 314 -11.80 15.34 -1.00
CA VAL A 314 -11.78 15.63 0.44
C VAL A 314 -13.19 15.81 1.01
N GLY A 315 -13.31 15.77 2.35
CA GLY A 315 -14.53 16.06 3.08
C GLY A 315 -15.53 14.91 3.11
N ASN A 316 -15.10 13.71 2.78
CA ASN A 316 -15.93 12.52 2.72
C ASN A 316 -15.22 11.30 3.33
N ALA A 317 -15.99 10.23 3.52
CA ALA A 317 -15.41 8.92 3.76
C ALA A 317 -14.49 8.54 2.58
N LEU A 318 -13.33 7.97 2.90
CA LEU A 318 -12.42 7.47 1.89
C LEU A 318 -13.09 6.31 1.14
N ASN A 319 -13.34 6.51 -0.12
CA ASN A 319 -14.03 5.56 -0.99
C ASN A 319 -13.23 5.35 -2.27
N TRP A 320 -13.90 5.23 -3.40
CA TRP A 320 -13.37 4.82 -4.68
C TRP A 320 -11.93 5.30 -5.00
N PRO A 321 -11.48 6.52 -5.05
CA PRO A 321 -10.08 6.81 -5.40
C PRO A 321 -9.06 6.33 -4.36
N TYR A 322 -9.48 6.15 -3.11
CA TYR A 322 -8.61 5.74 -1.99
C TYR A 322 -8.71 4.25 -1.66
N GLN A 323 -9.57 3.50 -2.35
CA GLN A 323 -9.98 2.16 -1.90
C GLN A 323 -8.81 1.23 -1.63
N ALA A 324 -7.82 1.15 -2.51
CA ALA A 324 -6.68 0.26 -2.29
C ALA A 324 -5.71 0.77 -1.22
N LEU A 325 -5.74 2.06 -0.85
CA LEU A 325 -4.95 2.58 0.27
C LEU A 325 -5.55 2.18 1.63
N ILE A 326 -6.86 1.95 1.69
CA ILE A 326 -7.57 1.59 2.92
C ILE A 326 -7.94 0.11 2.99
N HIS A 327 -7.90 -0.61 1.87
CA HIS A 327 -8.12 -2.05 1.77
C HIS A 327 -6.81 -2.77 1.43
N THR A 328 -5.90 -2.81 2.41
CA THR A 328 -4.60 -3.48 2.24
C THR A 328 -4.71 -4.99 2.51
N GLY A 329 -3.71 -5.74 2.11
CA GLY A 329 -3.58 -7.17 2.44
C GLY A 329 -3.46 -7.46 3.94
N VAL A 330 -3.39 -6.41 4.78
CA VAL A 330 -3.31 -6.48 6.23
C VAL A 330 -4.39 -5.65 6.89
N GLU A 331 -4.39 -5.63 8.20
CA GLU A 331 -5.36 -4.89 9.00
C GLU A 331 -5.29 -3.38 8.76
N ARG A 332 -6.44 -2.74 8.67
CA ARG A 332 -6.60 -1.29 8.67
C ARG A 332 -6.47 -0.79 10.10
N ILE A 333 -5.60 0.17 10.35
CA ILE A 333 -5.29 0.61 11.71
C ILE A 333 -5.68 2.08 11.90
N GLY A 334 -6.33 2.37 13.03
CA GLY A 334 -6.49 3.70 13.59
C GLY A 334 -5.65 3.85 14.85
N LEU A 335 -4.94 4.96 15.00
CA LEU A 335 -4.13 5.28 16.17
C LEU A 335 -4.92 6.18 17.12
N VAL A 336 -5.01 5.81 18.39
CA VAL A 336 -5.59 6.66 19.44
C VAL A 336 -4.48 7.55 19.96
N MET A 337 -4.47 8.79 19.49
CA MET A 337 -3.44 9.78 19.81
C MET A 337 -4.05 11.10 20.30
N GLU A 338 -3.24 11.91 20.93
CA GLU A 338 -3.54 13.30 21.29
C GLU A 338 -2.35 14.19 20.96
N GLY A 339 -2.61 15.44 20.56
CA GLY A 339 -1.56 16.41 20.24
C GLY A 339 -1.11 16.44 18.78
N GLU A 340 -1.78 15.67 17.92
CA GLU A 340 -1.60 15.71 16.46
C GLU A 340 -2.61 16.65 15.79
N GLU A 341 -2.25 17.13 14.62
CA GLU A 341 -3.21 17.68 13.66
C GLU A 341 -3.78 16.51 12.83
N LEU A 342 -5.06 16.18 13.06
CA LEU A 342 -5.74 15.11 12.35
C LEU A 342 -5.97 15.49 10.87
N LEU A 343 -5.53 14.66 9.94
CA LEU A 343 -5.75 14.77 8.49
C LEU A 343 -6.75 13.71 7.99
N VAL A 344 -6.59 12.47 8.44
CA VAL A 344 -7.52 11.36 8.17
C VAL A 344 -7.92 10.75 9.49
N GLY A 345 -9.21 10.84 9.80
CA GLY A 345 -9.81 10.16 10.94
C GLY A 345 -10.13 8.71 10.63
N ALA A 346 -10.10 7.87 11.66
CA ALA A 346 -10.50 6.48 11.62
C ALA A 346 -11.58 6.21 12.67
N TYR A 347 -12.59 5.46 12.30
CA TYR A 347 -13.72 5.12 13.16
C TYR A 347 -14.09 3.65 13.01
N HIS A 348 -14.46 3.01 14.11
CA HIS A 348 -15.00 1.67 14.14
C HIS A 348 -16.19 1.60 15.11
N THR A 349 -17.26 0.90 14.71
CA THR A 349 -18.51 0.86 15.50
C THR A 349 -18.49 -0.15 16.63
N TYR A 350 -17.77 -1.26 16.49
CA TYR A 350 -17.81 -2.33 17.48
C TYR A 350 -16.45 -3.05 17.66
N PRO A 351 -15.78 -2.87 18.81
CA PRO A 351 -16.08 -1.86 19.82
C PRO A 351 -15.94 -0.45 19.26
N MET A 352 -16.71 0.51 19.79
CA MET A 352 -16.63 1.89 19.33
C MET A 352 -15.25 2.46 19.62
N ALA A 353 -14.55 2.84 18.55
CA ALA A 353 -13.22 3.45 18.63
C ALA A 353 -13.09 4.58 17.59
N ILE A 354 -12.40 5.63 17.99
CA ILE A 354 -12.09 6.79 17.16
C ILE A 354 -10.58 7.06 17.27
N GLY A 355 -9.95 7.37 16.15
CA GLY A 355 -8.53 7.68 16.12
C GLY A 355 -8.10 8.29 14.80
N THR A 356 -6.81 8.33 14.58
CA THR A 356 -6.14 8.98 13.47
C THR A 356 -5.50 7.93 12.57
N ALA A 357 -5.80 7.98 11.28
CA ALA A 357 -5.13 7.19 10.25
C ALA A 357 -4.02 7.98 9.55
N MET A 358 -4.11 9.33 9.54
CA MET A 358 -3.06 10.22 9.04
C MET A 358 -3.09 11.50 9.84
N GLY A 359 -1.93 11.95 10.31
CA GLY A 359 -1.82 13.16 11.11
C GLY A 359 -0.44 13.80 11.02
N ILE A 360 -0.36 15.05 11.49
CA ILE A 360 0.90 15.81 11.62
C ILE A 360 1.15 16.08 13.10
N VAL A 361 2.36 15.78 13.54
CA VAL A 361 2.84 16.08 14.89
C VAL A 361 3.98 17.08 14.78
N PRO A 362 3.86 18.29 15.35
CA PRO A 362 4.98 19.22 15.49
C PRO A 362 6.07 18.59 16.37
N MET A 363 7.33 18.69 15.94
CA MET A 363 8.45 18.05 16.61
C MET A 363 9.67 18.99 16.61
N GLY A 364 9.87 19.71 17.71
CA GLY A 364 10.95 20.70 17.82
C GLY A 364 10.86 21.78 16.75
N LYS A 365 11.86 21.86 15.86
CA LYS A 365 11.88 22.80 14.73
C LYS A 365 11.20 22.27 13.47
N GLY A 366 10.93 20.97 13.40
CA GLY A 366 10.31 20.28 12.26
C GLY A 366 8.99 19.66 12.61
N SER A 367 8.63 18.61 11.86
CA SER A 367 7.38 17.89 12.05
C SER A 367 7.49 16.45 11.57
N VAL A 368 6.60 15.61 12.08
CA VAL A 368 6.38 14.26 11.57
C VAL A 368 4.96 14.16 11.04
N LEU A 369 4.80 13.84 9.76
CA LEU A 369 3.55 13.38 9.19
C LEU A 369 3.59 11.85 9.18
N PHE A 370 2.58 11.21 9.74
CA PHE A 370 2.44 9.77 9.75
C PHE A 370 1.15 9.32 9.04
N SER A 371 1.16 8.13 8.45
CA SER A 371 0.00 7.55 7.78
C SER A 371 -0.03 6.04 7.94
N THR A 372 -1.20 5.51 8.32
CA THR A 372 -1.51 4.07 8.33
C THR A 372 -2.14 3.61 7.01
N LEU A 373 -2.36 4.54 6.06
CA LEU A 373 -2.79 4.20 4.70
C LEU A 373 -1.65 3.52 3.95
N ASP A 374 -1.96 2.52 3.13
CA ASP A 374 -0.97 1.83 2.30
C ASP A 374 -0.53 2.68 1.10
N ILE A 375 0.15 3.80 1.40
CA ILE A 375 0.67 4.71 0.38
C ILE A 375 1.82 4.03 -0.38
N TYR A 376 2.78 3.45 0.35
CA TYR A 376 3.97 2.84 -0.23
C TYR A 376 3.64 1.66 -1.14
N GLY A 377 2.78 0.74 -0.70
CA GLY A 377 2.37 -0.42 -1.51
C GLY A 377 1.63 -0.05 -2.80
N ASN A 378 1.06 1.15 -2.87
CA ASN A 378 0.30 1.60 -4.03
C ASN A 378 1.07 2.50 -5.01
N ILE A 379 2.26 3.01 -4.70
CA ILE A 379 3.03 3.86 -5.63
C ILE A 379 3.42 3.13 -6.92
N ILE A 380 3.52 1.81 -6.89
CA ILE A 380 3.84 0.98 -8.06
C ILE A 380 2.62 0.66 -8.94
N ASN A 381 1.41 0.98 -8.48
CA ASN A 381 0.17 0.67 -9.18
C ASN A 381 -0.22 1.77 -10.16
N ASP A 382 -0.86 1.37 -11.27
CA ASP A 382 -1.41 2.27 -12.29
C ASP A 382 -2.93 2.43 -12.15
N SER A 383 -3.45 2.22 -10.93
CA SER A 383 -4.85 2.40 -10.54
C SER A 383 -5.13 3.82 -10.03
N ALA A 384 -6.39 4.14 -9.78
CA ALA A 384 -6.78 5.39 -9.12
C ALA A 384 -6.08 5.55 -7.77
N ALA A 385 -6.01 4.48 -6.96
CA ALA A 385 -5.29 4.49 -5.69
C ALA A 385 -3.78 4.73 -5.85
N GLY A 386 -3.17 4.19 -6.90
CA GLY A 386 -1.77 4.48 -7.24
C GLY A 386 -1.55 5.95 -7.61
N LEU A 387 -2.49 6.57 -8.33
CA LEU A 387 -2.45 8.00 -8.60
C LEU A 387 -2.61 8.84 -7.33
N VAL A 388 -3.52 8.45 -6.43
CA VAL A 388 -3.69 9.09 -5.12
C VAL A 388 -2.41 8.98 -4.29
N ALA A 389 -1.81 7.79 -4.20
CA ALA A 389 -0.56 7.57 -3.45
C ALA A 389 0.57 8.46 -3.98
N LYS A 390 0.77 8.48 -5.31
CA LYS A 390 1.76 9.33 -5.99
C LYS A 390 1.52 10.82 -5.72
N LYS A 391 0.25 11.27 -5.79
CA LYS A 391 -0.11 12.68 -5.54
C LYS A 391 0.07 13.06 -4.07
N LEU A 392 -0.27 12.20 -3.13
CA LEU A 392 -0.02 12.44 -1.70
C LEU A 392 1.48 12.66 -1.42
N ILE A 393 2.36 11.83 -2.00
CA ILE A 393 3.81 12.00 -1.86
C ILE A 393 4.27 13.36 -2.39
N PHE A 394 3.78 13.79 -3.55
CA PHE A 394 4.08 15.12 -4.10
C PHE A 394 3.62 16.23 -3.15
N ASN A 395 2.37 16.14 -2.70
CA ASN A 395 1.80 17.16 -1.81
C ASN A 395 2.51 17.21 -0.45
N MET A 396 2.95 16.05 0.09
CA MET A 396 3.74 16.00 1.34
C MET A 396 5.06 16.77 1.21
N ILE A 397 5.80 16.57 0.11
CA ILE A 397 7.10 17.22 -0.10
C ILE A 397 6.89 18.72 -0.36
N ASP A 398 5.86 19.11 -1.12
CA ASP A 398 5.54 20.52 -1.44
C ASP A 398 4.82 21.26 -0.30
N PHE A 399 4.34 20.57 0.71
CA PHE A 399 3.68 21.15 1.87
C PHE A 399 4.64 22.01 2.70
N LYS A 400 4.23 23.28 2.96
CA LYS A 400 5.06 24.27 3.66
C LYS A 400 4.80 24.31 5.16
#